data_a9940caaf14964e1c3d15fc20cf112fe
#
_entry.id   a9940caaf14964e1c3d15fc20cf112fe
#
_cell.length_a   1.000
_cell.length_b   1.000
_cell.length_c   1.000
_cell.angle_alpha   90.00
_cell.angle_beta   90.00
_cell.angle_gamma   90.00
#
_symmetry.space_group_name_H-M   'P 1'
#
loop_
_entity.id
_entity.type
_entity.pdbx_description
1 polymer ?
#
loop_
_entity_poly.entity_id
_entity_poly.type
_entity_poly.pdbx_seq_one_letter_code
_entity_poly.pdbx_strand_id
1 'polypeptide(L)'
;MSINERMVAVSKRIAAEGIGKTRKNTHQGYNFRGVDEVMNAFAPLLADAGIYLRPSYSERTVVERQGKSGALIYVTVKGDFTFTDDKGGAVTVGPFYGEAMDSGDKATNKAMAAAFKYAMFQTFCVPLEGMIGGDADSVTHEVSVELINTEQAATIRDLLEATASDTDKFCAAFGCDSVDAVPASKYDNAVAALHRKAQRAA
;
A
#
# COMPACT_ATOMS: atom_id res chain seq x y z
N MET A 1 -15.55 -36.57 -5.64
CA MET A 1 -14.42 -35.75 -5.12
C MET A 1 -14.96 -34.87 -4.01
N SER A 2 -14.24 -34.79 -2.88
CA SER A 2 -14.52 -33.83 -1.82
C SER A 2 -14.15 -32.41 -2.25
N ILE A 3 -14.65 -31.39 -1.52
CA ILE A 3 -14.28 -30.00 -1.79
C ILE A 3 -12.75 -29.79 -1.77
N ASN A 4 -12.02 -30.45 -0.84
CA ASN A 4 -10.57 -30.35 -0.76
C ASN A 4 -9.87 -30.93 -1.98
N GLU A 5 -10.31 -32.08 -2.49
CA GLU A 5 -9.77 -32.67 -3.72
C GLU A 5 -10.02 -31.77 -4.94
N ARG A 6 -11.19 -31.13 -5.01
CA ARG A 6 -11.53 -30.15 -6.06
C ARG A 6 -10.64 -28.90 -5.96
N MET A 7 -10.42 -28.37 -4.79
CA MET A 7 -9.52 -27.22 -4.58
C MET A 7 -8.06 -27.56 -4.94
N VAL A 8 -7.59 -28.77 -4.62
CA VAL A 8 -6.27 -29.24 -5.05
C VAL A 8 -6.19 -29.35 -6.58
N ALA A 9 -7.26 -29.76 -7.25
CA ALA A 9 -7.29 -29.81 -8.72
C ALA A 9 -7.18 -28.40 -9.32
N VAL A 10 -7.88 -27.40 -8.77
CA VAL A 10 -7.76 -26.00 -9.16
C VAL A 10 -6.33 -25.49 -8.91
N SER A 11 -5.72 -25.79 -7.73
CA SER A 11 -4.33 -25.42 -7.44
C SER A 11 -3.34 -25.96 -8.46
N LYS A 12 -3.48 -27.22 -8.86
CA LYS A 12 -2.61 -27.84 -9.88
C LYS A 12 -2.70 -27.14 -11.23
N ARG A 13 -3.92 -26.80 -11.66
CA ARG A 13 -4.13 -26.12 -12.94
C ARG A 13 -3.55 -24.71 -12.93
N ILE A 14 -3.87 -23.90 -11.90
CA ILE A 14 -3.36 -22.54 -11.82
C ILE A 14 -1.83 -22.49 -11.65
N ALA A 15 -1.24 -23.49 -10.98
CA ALA A 15 0.22 -23.62 -10.89
C ALA A 15 0.89 -23.89 -12.24
N ALA A 16 0.21 -24.64 -13.12
CA ALA A 16 0.72 -24.94 -14.46
C ALA A 16 0.50 -23.79 -15.46
N GLU A 17 -0.64 -23.09 -15.37
CA GLU A 17 -1.03 -22.03 -16.31
C GLU A 17 -0.48 -20.64 -15.91
N GLY A 18 -0.40 -20.37 -14.60
CA GLY A 18 -0.02 -19.07 -14.05
C GLY A 18 -1.03 -17.97 -14.38
N ILE A 19 -0.76 -16.74 -13.91
CA ILE A 19 -1.51 -15.53 -14.28
C ILE A 19 -0.52 -14.46 -14.70
N GLY A 20 -0.52 -14.07 -15.99
CA GLY A 20 0.38 -13.06 -16.51
C GLY A 20 0.13 -11.65 -15.92
N LYS A 21 1.18 -10.84 -15.86
CA LYS A 21 1.10 -9.41 -15.53
C LYS A 21 0.86 -8.61 -16.81
N THR A 22 -0.38 -8.44 -17.22
CA THR A 22 -0.75 -7.81 -18.50
C THR A 22 -1.00 -6.31 -18.40
N ARG A 23 -1.24 -5.78 -17.20
CA ARG A 23 -1.50 -4.35 -16.95
C ARG A 23 -0.26 -3.60 -16.48
N LYS A 24 -0.07 -2.38 -17.02
CA LYS A 24 1.01 -1.47 -16.65
C LYS A 24 0.45 -0.29 -15.84
N ASN A 25 1.00 -0.03 -14.66
CA ASN A 25 0.77 1.21 -13.94
C ASN A 25 1.63 2.31 -14.58
N THR A 26 1.00 3.20 -15.34
CA THR A 26 1.68 4.27 -16.09
C THR A 26 2.27 5.35 -15.17
N HIS A 27 1.76 5.52 -13.94
CA HIS A 27 2.26 6.51 -12.98
C HIS A 27 3.51 6.02 -12.24
N GLN A 28 3.60 4.73 -11.97
CA GLN A 28 4.69 4.13 -11.18
C GLN A 28 5.56 3.15 -11.98
N GLY A 29 5.25 2.94 -13.27
CA GLY A 29 6.11 2.22 -14.21
C GLY A 29 6.18 0.70 -14.07
N TYR A 30 5.39 0.06 -13.17
CA TYR A 30 5.41 -1.37 -12.96
C TYR A 30 4.20 -2.10 -13.58
N ASN A 31 4.38 -3.38 -13.90
CA ASN A 31 3.30 -4.24 -14.36
C ASN A 31 2.61 -4.92 -13.17
N PHE A 32 1.26 -4.97 -13.18
CA PHE A 32 0.47 -5.59 -12.14
C PHE A 32 -0.63 -6.49 -12.71
N ARG A 33 -1.17 -7.35 -11.86
CA ARG A 33 -2.35 -8.15 -12.16
C ARG A 33 -3.58 -7.41 -11.64
N GLY A 34 -4.51 -7.09 -12.53
CA GLY A 34 -5.82 -6.56 -12.15
C GLY A 34 -6.70 -7.65 -11.54
N VAL A 35 -7.79 -7.26 -10.88
CA VAL A 35 -8.80 -8.21 -10.39
C VAL A 35 -9.46 -8.96 -11.54
N ASP A 36 -9.60 -8.33 -12.71
CA ASP A 36 -10.23 -8.94 -13.89
C ASP A 36 -9.41 -10.11 -14.42
N GLU A 37 -8.06 -10.00 -14.46
CA GLU A 37 -7.20 -11.10 -14.86
C GLU A 37 -7.30 -12.28 -13.89
N VAL A 38 -7.43 -12.01 -12.59
CA VAL A 38 -7.64 -13.05 -11.59
C VAL A 38 -8.98 -13.73 -11.77
N MET A 39 -10.06 -12.95 -11.95
CA MET A 39 -11.39 -13.49 -12.21
C MET A 39 -11.42 -14.33 -13.49
N ASN A 40 -10.85 -13.83 -14.58
CA ASN A 40 -10.81 -14.53 -15.87
C ASN A 40 -10.00 -15.85 -15.79
N ALA A 41 -8.93 -15.90 -15.01
CA ALA A 41 -8.16 -17.11 -14.81
C ALA A 41 -8.89 -18.15 -13.94
N PHE A 42 -9.50 -17.71 -12.85
CA PHE A 42 -10.12 -18.62 -11.89
C PHE A 42 -11.55 -19.05 -12.24
N ALA A 43 -12.34 -18.20 -12.93
CA ALA A 43 -13.74 -18.52 -13.23
C ALA A 43 -13.91 -19.88 -13.97
N PRO A 44 -13.20 -20.16 -15.08
CA PRO A 44 -13.31 -21.45 -15.72
C PRO A 44 -12.78 -22.59 -14.85
N LEU A 45 -11.71 -22.41 -14.08
CA LEU A 45 -11.14 -23.46 -13.23
C LEU A 45 -12.10 -23.87 -12.09
N LEU A 46 -12.75 -22.88 -11.46
CA LEU A 46 -13.72 -23.13 -10.41
C LEU A 46 -14.99 -23.79 -10.97
N ALA A 47 -15.49 -23.32 -12.13
CA ALA A 47 -16.64 -23.89 -12.79
C ALA A 47 -16.41 -25.36 -13.19
N ASP A 48 -15.27 -25.66 -13.83
CA ASP A 48 -14.87 -27.03 -14.21
C ASP A 48 -14.74 -27.95 -12.99
N ALA A 49 -14.27 -27.42 -11.86
CA ALA A 49 -14.18 -28.17 -10.61
C ALA A 49 -15.52 -28.30 -9.88
N GLY A 50 -16.60 -27.67 -10.36
CA GLY A 50 -17.90 -27.62 -9.69
C GLY A 50 -17.85 -26.90 -8.35
N ILE A 51 -17.13 -25.80 -8.28
CA ILE A 51 -16.98 -24.96 -7.09
C ILE A 51 -17.57 -23.58 -7.38
N TYR A 52 -18.38 -23.05 -6.47
CA TYR A 52 -18.70 -21.63 -6.46
C TYR A 52 -18.07 -20.95 -5.26
N LEU A 53 -17.70 -19.68 -5.42
CA LEU A 53 -17.05 -18.86 -4.41
C LEU A 53 -18.01 -17.78 -3.92
N ARG A 54 -18.20 -17.72 -2.58
CA ARG A 54 -19.00 -16.70 -1.91
C ARG A 54 -18.11 -15.85 -1.02
N PRO A 55 -17.86 -14.58 -1.38
CA PRO A 55 -17.20 -13.63 -0.51
C PRO A 55 -18.16 -13.12 0.58
N SER A 56 -17.63 -12.86 1.79
CA SER A 56 -18.31 -12.23 2.90
C SER A 56 -17.42 -11.16 3.50
N TYR A 57 -17.88 -9.92 3.55
CA TYR A 57 -17.13 -8.80 4.13
C TYR A 57 -17.77 -8.40 5.46
N SER A 58 -17.03 -8.58 6.57
CA SER A 58 -17.55 -8.40 7.94
C SER A 58 -17.22 -7.04 8.54
N GLU A 59 -16.16 -6.40 8.09
CA GLU A 59 -15.69 -5.13 8.61
C GLU A 59 -15.32 -4.17 7.47
N ARG A 60 -15.64 -2.89 7.67
CA ARG A 60 -15.27 -1.81 6.75
C ARG A 60 -14.86 -0.58 7.56
N THR A 61 -13.60 -0.19 7.47
CA THR A 61 -13.10 1.05 8.05
C THR A 61 -12.90 2.09 6.97
N VAL A 62 -13.29 3.34 7.25
CA VAL A 62 -13.14 4.47 6.33
C VAL A 62 -12.39 5.58 7.03
N VAL A 63 -11.33 6.08 6.41
CA VAL A 63 -10.56 7.22 6.87
C VAL A 63 -10.52 8.25 5.74
N GLU A 64 -11.02 9.44 6.01
CA GLU A 64 -10.91 10.58 5.09
C GLU A 64 -9.67 11.40 5.46
N ARG A 65 -8.89 11.79 4.45
CA ARG A 65 -7.73 12.68 4.59
C ARG A 65 -7.82 13.78 3.55
N GLN A 66 -7.42 14.99 3.93
CA GLN A 66 -7.31 16.10 3.00
C GLN A 66 -6.08 15.93 2.13
N GLY A 67 -6.28 15.81 0.81
CA GLY A 67 -5.23 15.82 -0.20
C GLY A 67 -5.04 17.20 -0.82
N LYS A 68 -4.04 17.36 -1.68
CA LYS A 68 -3.76 18.64 -2.38
C LYS A 68 -4.92 19.08 -3.29
N SER A 69 -5.68 18.15 -3.86
CA SER A 69 -6.76 18.40 -4.84
C SER A 69 -8.16 18.05 -4.32
N GLY A 70 -8.34 17.81 -3.02
CA GLY A 70 -9.62 17.43 -2.42
C GLY A 70 -9.49 16.28 -1.44
N ALA A 71 -10.63 15.77 -0.96
CA ALA A 71 -10.67 14.66 -0.03
C ALA A 71 -10.17 13.35 -0.67
N LEU A 72 -9.41 12.58 0.09
CA LEU A 72 -8.98 11.23 -0.24
C LEU A 72 -9.62 10.26 0.74
N ILE A 73 -10.33 9.29 0.24
CA ILE A 73 -11.06 8.30 1.02
C ILE A 73 -10.26 6.99 1.03
N TYR A 74 -9.75 6.62 2.21
CA TYR A 74 -9.07 5.36 2.44
C TYR A 74 -10.07 4.37 3.01
N VAL A 75 -10.14 3.19 2.42
CA VAL A 75 -11.04 2.11 2.87
C VAL A 75 -10.23 0.85 3.10
N THR A 76 -10.42 0.26 4.28
CA THR A 76 -9.98 -1.10 4.60
C THR A 76 -11.20 -1.99 4.76
N VAL A 77 -11.18 -3.15 4.13
CA VAL A 77 -12.21 -4.19 4.32
C VAL A 77 -11.57 -5.48 4.81
N LYS A 78 -12.33 -6.25 5.59
CA LYS A 78 -12.00 -7.59 6.04
C LYS A 78 -12.96 -8.58 5.39
N GLY A 79 -12.44 -9.57 4.69
CA GLY A 79 -13.24 -10.53 3.95
C GLY A 79 -12.85 -11.98 4.20
N ASP A 80 -13.87 -12.83 4.28
CA ASP A 80 -13.76 -14.28 4.27
C ASP A 80 -14.34 -14.82 2.97
N PHE A 81 -13.74 -15.90 2.44
CA PHE A 81 -14.08 -16.47 1.14
C PHE A 81 -14.41 -17.94 1.30
N THR A 82 -15.68 -18.30 1.05
CA THR A 82 -16.18 -19.67 1.18
C THR A 82 -16.30 -20.33 -0.19
N PHE A 83 -15.53 -21.37 -0.41
CA PHE A 83 -15.60 -22.26 -1.57
C PHE A 83 -16.57 -23.38 -1.25
N THR A 84 -17.58 -23.58 -2.09
CA THR A 84 -18.64 -24.57 -1.86
C THR A 84 -18.81 -25.44 -3.11
N ASP A 85 -18.95 -26.75 -2.94
CA ASP A 85 -19.26 -27.67 -4.01
C ASP A 85 -20.75 -27.99 -4.13
N ASP A 86 -21.13 -28.71 -5.18
CA ASP A 86 -22.50 -29.15 -5.49
C ASP A 86 -23.09 -30.15 -4.49
N LYS A 87 -22.26 -30.70 -3.59
CA LYS A 87 -22.64 -31.67 -2.56
C LYS A 87 -22.75 -31.07 -1.15
N GLY A 88 -22.57 -29.76 -1.03
CA GLY A 88 -22.61 -29.05 0.24
C GLY A 88 -21.30 -29.08 1.03
N GLY A 89 -20.22 -29.61 0.42
CA GLY A 89 -18.86 -29.45 0.98
C GLY A 89 -18.44 -27.99 0.92
N ALA A 90 -17.86 -27.45 1.99
CA ALA A 90 -17.46 -26.07 2.07
C ALA A 90 -16.12 -25.88 2.78
N VAL A 91 -15.30 -24.98 2.29
CA VAL A 91 -14.06 -24.52 2.92
C VAL A 91 -14.06 -22.99 2.94
N THR A 92 -13.91 -22.40 4.12
CA THR A 92 -13.77 -20.96 4.30
C THR A 92 -12.30 -20.62 4.55
N VAL A 93 -11.79 -19.64 3.82
CA VAL A 93 -10.43 -19.11 3.97
C VAL A 93 -10.49 -17.62 4.32
N GLY A 94 -9.56 -17.17 5.14
CA GLY A 94 -9.51 -15.80 5.62
C GLY A 94 -9.19 -15.70 7.10
N PRO A 95 -9.28 -14.51 7.70
CA PRO A 95 -9.65 -13.26 7.02
C PRO A 95 -8.55 -12.72 6.09
N PHE A 96 -8.95 -12.12 4.99
CA PHE A 96 -8.08 -11.33 4.12
C PHE A 96 -8.45 -9.85 4.21
N TYR A 97 -7.44 -8.99 4.25
CA TYR A 97 -7.64 -7.55 4.26
C TYR A 97 -7.40 -6.96 2.87
N GLY A 98 -8.24 -6.02 2.48
CA GLY A 98 -8.06 -5.23 1.27
C GLY A 98 -8.10 -3.77 1.61
N GLU A 99 -7.14 -3.02 1.08
CA GLU A 99 -7.03 -1.59 1.27
C GLU A 99 -7.01 -0.87 -0.06
N ALA A 100 -7.69 0.27 -0.11
CA ALA A 100 -7.66 1.13 -1.29
C ALA A 100 -7.93 2.58 -0.92
N MET A 101 -7.41 3.46 -1.76
CA MET A 101 -7.65 4.88 -1.72
C MET A 101 -8.33 5.32 -3.02
N ASP A 102 -9.29 6.23 -2.89
CA ASP A 102 -9.94 6.89 -4.02
C ASP A 102 -10.33 8.32 -3.63
N SER A 103 -10.39 9.21 -4.62
CA SER A 103 -10.89 10.58 -4.45
C SER A 103 -12.40 10.71 -4.69
N GLY A 104 -13.10 9.61 -4.94
CA GLY A 104 -14.52 9.55 -5.26
C GLY A 104 -15.23 8.36 -4.59
N ASP A 105 -16.16 7.76 -5.30
CA ASP A 105 -17.11 6.74 -4.81
C ASP A 105 -16.61 5.29 -4.89
N LYS A 106 -15.38 5.05 -5.38
CA LYS A 106 -14.89 3.71 -5.72
C LYS A 106 -13.96 3.07 -4.69
N ALA A 107 -13.62 3.76 -3.59
CA ALA A 107 -12.67 3.25 -2.62
C ALA A 107 -13.06 1.88 -2.04
N THR A 108 -14.33 1.70 -1.67
CA THR A 108 -14.84 0.41 -1.16
C THR A 108 -14.72 -0.71 -2.20
N ASN A 109 -15.14 -0.47 -3.44
CA ASN A 109 -15.04 -1.47 -4.51
C ASN A 109 -13.59 -1.87 -4.82
N LYS A 110 -12.68 -0.89 -4.81
CA LYS A 110 -11.24 -1.14 -4.96
C LYS A 110 -10.68 -1.97 -3.79
N ALA A 111 -11.08 -1.67 -2.55
CA ALA A 111 -10.65 -2.43 -1.37
C ALA A 111 -11.16 -3.88 -1.41
N MET A 112 -12.43 -4.09 -1.78
CA MET A 112 -13.00 -5.43 -1.96
C MET A 112 -12.28 -6.21 -3.07
N ALA A 113 -11.97 -5.56 -4.19
CA ALA A 113 -11.21 -6.16 -5.30
C ALA A 113 -9.79 -6.55 -4.85
N ALA A 114 -9.14 -5.73 -4.02
CA ALA A 114 -7.83 -6.05 -3.44
C ALA A 114 -7.91 -7.28 -2.52
N ALA A 115 -8.86 -7.31 -1.58
CA ALA A 115 -9.06 -8.46 -0.69
C ALA A 115 -9.31 -9.76 -1.47
N PHE A 116 -10.19 -9.74 -2.47
CA PHE A 116 -10.46 -10.87 -3.34
C PHE A 116 -9.21 -11.36 -4.07
N LYS A 117 -8.48 -10.45 -4.70
CA LYS A 117 -7.26 -10.78 -5.44
C LYS A 117 -6.23 -11.49 -4.55
N TYR A 118 -5.96 -10.97 -3.36
CA TYR A 118 -5.02 -11.57 -2.43
C TYR A 118 -5.54 -12.88 -1.84
N ALA A 119 -6.85 -13.00 -1.60
CA ALA A 119 -7.45 -14.26 -1.19
C ALA A 119 -7.19 -15.37 -2.22
N MET A 120 -7.38 -15.10 -3.52
CA MET A 120 -7.12 -16.07 -4.57
C MET A 120 -5.63 -16.41 -4.71
N PHE A 121 -4.76 -15.40 -4.67
CA PHE A 121 -3.31 -15.62 -4.79
C PHE A 121 -2.75 -16.46 -3.66
N GLN A 122 -3.13 -16.16 -2.42
CA GLN A 122 -2.58 -16.83 -1.24
C GLN A 122 -3.21 -18.21 -1.03
N THR A 123 -4.52 -18.37 -1.27
CA THR A 123 -5.20 -19.66 -1.14
C THR A 123 -4.66 -20.69 -2.13
N PHE A 124 -4.37 -20.29 -3.36
CA PHE A 124 -3.93 -21.19 -4.41
C PHE A 124 -2.43 -21.12 -4.73
N CYS A 125 -1.65 -20.36 -3.93
CA CYS A 125 -0.20 -20.18 -4.14
C CYS A 125 0.13 -19.87 -5.61
N VAL A 126 -0.56 -18.89 -6.20
CA VAL A 126 -0.43 -18.58 -7.63
C VAL A 126 1.00 -18.20 -7.97
N PRO A 127 1.67 -18.90 -8.91
CA PRO A 127 3.05 -18.60 -9.27
C PRO A 127 3.19 -17.16 -9.80
N LEU A 128 4.28 -16.53 -9.44
CA LEU A 128 4.68 -15.23 -9.96
C LEU A 128 5.55 -15.46 -11.21
N GLU A 129 4.95 -15.77 -12.35
CA GLU A 129 5.70 -15.86 -13.59
C GLU A 129 6.35 -14.51 -13.93
N GLY A 130 7.66 -14.54 -14.23
CA GLY A 130 8.40 -13.39 -14.73
C GLY A 130 8.68 -12.31 -13.69
N MET A 131 9.16 -12.67 -12.50
CA MET A 131 9.80 -11.71 -11.60
C MET A 131 11.17 -11.25 -12.15
N ILE A 132 11.16 -10.65 -13.31
CA ILE A 132 12.16 -9.67 -13.70
C ILE A 132 11.50 -8.30 -13.43
N GLY A 133 11.63 -7.82 -12.21
CA GLY A 133 11.06 -6.53 -11.78
C GLY A 133 10.31 -6.65 -10.47
N GLY A 134 11.04 -6.65 -9.39
CA GLY A 134 10.64 -6.29 -8.04
C GLY A 134 9.38 -6.94 -7.48
N ASP A 135 9.56 -7.67 -6.40
CA ASP A 135 8.52 -7.90 -5.40
C ASP A 135 7.90 -6.54 -5.03
N ALA A 136 6.56 -6.46 -4.98
CA ALA A 136 5.90 -5.22 -4.56
C ALA A 136 6.34 -4.80 -3.15
N ASP A 137 6.78 -5.76 -2.33
CA ASP A 137 7.33 -5.54 -1.01
C ASP A 137 8.80 -5.04 -1.04
N SER A 138 9.48 -5.15 -2.20
CA SER A 138 10.84 -4.63 -2.39
C SER A 138 10.88 -3.14 -2.74
N VAL A 139 9.73 -2.54 -3.10
CA VAL A 139 9.61 -1.10 -3.34
C VAL A 139 9.34 -0.42 -2.00
N THR A 140 10.38 -0.11 -1.27
CA THR A 140 10.30 0.88 -0.21
C THR A 140 9.95 2.20 -0.87
N HIS A 141 8.74 2.71 -0.65
CA HIS A 141 8.42 4.08 -1.01
C HIS A 141 9.36 4.97 -0.21
N GLU A 142 10.29 5.62 -0.89
CA GLU A 142 10.94 6.78 -0.30
C GLU A 142 9.81 7.76 0.00
N VAL A 143 9.53 7.94 1.28
CA VAL A 143 8.67 9.03 1.72
C VAL A 143 9.44 10.27 1.31
N SER A 144 9.01 10.95 0.26
CA SER A 144 9.54 12.25 -0.12
C SER A 144 9.25 13.18 1.04
N VAL A 145 10.23 13.35 1.90
CA VAL A 145 10.16 14.32 3.00
C VAL A 145 10.14 15.68 2.32
N GLU A 146 9.04 16.39 2.44
CA GLU A 146 8.95 17.77 1.96
C GLU A 146 9.99 18.59 2.74
N LEU A 147 10.96 19.14 2.04
CA LEU A 147 12.02 19.95 2.65
C LEU A 147 11.56 21.41 2.78
N ILE A 148 12.21 22.16 3.66
CA ILE A 148 11.98 23.60 3.80
C ILE A 148 12.28 24.31 2.47
N ASN A 149 11.57 25.41 2.24
CA ASN A 149 11.82 26.27 1.07
C ASN A 149 13.05 27.17 1.30
N THR A 150 13.47 27.86 0.24
CA THR A 150 14.67 28.73 0.24
C THR A 150 14.58 29.85 1.29
N GLU A 151 13.40 30.41 1.52
CA GLU A 151 13.15 31.49 2.48
C GLU A 151 13.26 30.97 3.92
N GLN A 152 12.70 29.80 4.19
CA GLN A 152 12.81 29.11 5.47
C GLN A 152 14.26 28.71 5.76
N ALA A 153 14.99 28.24 4.76
CA ALA A 153 16.41 27.92 4.91
C ALA A 153 17.26 29.18 5.21
N ALA A 154 16.98 30.31 4.59
CA ALA A 154 17.62 31.57 4.89
C ALA A 154 17.36 32.00 6.34
N THR A 155 16.12 31.93 6.81
CA THR A 155 15.76 32.22 8.19
C THR A 155 16.54 31.38 9.20
N ILE A 156 16.70 30.07 8.96
CA ILE A 156 17.51 29.20 9.84
C ILE A 156 18.98 29.60 9.82
N ARG A 157 19.55 29.94 8.65
CA ARG A 157 20.94 30.39 8.56
C ARG A 157 21.21 31.67 9.34
N ASP A 158 20.32 32.65 9.20
CA ASP A 158 20.40 33.91 9.94
C ASP A 158 20.36 33.68 11.46
N LEU A 159 19.51 32.78 11.93
CA LEU A 159 19.41 32.42 13.35
C LEU A 159 20.62 31.61 13.84
N LEU A 160 21.21 30.74 13.00
CA LEU A 160 22.45 30.03 13.33
C LEU A 160 23.59 31.00 13.51
N GLU A 161 23.74 31.99 12.61
CA GLU A 161 24.75 33.04 12.69
C GLU A 161 24.55 33.93 13.93
N ALA A 162 23.32 34.44 14.13
CA ALA A 162 22.97 35.30 15.29
C ALA A 162 23.21 34.61 16.63
N THR A 163 23.10 33.28 16.70
CA THR A 163 23.32 32.51 17.94
C THR A 163 24.70 31.88 18.04
N ALA A 164 25.60 32.17 17.10
CA ALA A 164 26.92 31.51 16.97
C ALA A 164 26.80 29.98 17.12
N SER A 165 25.79 29.40 16.47
CA SER A 165 25.52 27.97 16.54
C SER A 165 26.30 27.21 15.49
N ASP A 166 26.82 26.06 15.91
CA ASP A 166 27.51 25.10 15.04
C ASP A 166 26.48 24.44 14.09
N THR A 167 26.67 24.64 12.81
CA THR A 167 25.75 24.12 11.76
C THR A 167 25.74 22.60 11.71
N ASP A 168 26.87 21.96 11.91
CA ASP A 168 26.98 20.48 11.83
C ASP A 168 26.23 19.86 13.01
N LYS A 169 26.36 20.44 14.21
CA LYS A 169 25.60 19.99 15.39
C LYS A 169 24.11 20.23 15.24
N PHE A 170 23.73 21.35 14.60
CA PHE A 170 22.32 21.62 14.30
C PHE A 170 21.79 20.58 13.32
N CYS A 171 22.47 20.32 12.20
CA CYS A 171 22.05 19.33 11.22
C CYS A 171 21.95 17.93 11.83
N ALA A 172 22.91 17.52 12.66
CA ALA A 172 22.86 16.26 13.38
C ALA A 172 21.65 16.15 14.32
N ALA A 173 21.32 17.24 15.03
CA ALA A 173 20.17 17.28 15.95
C ALA A 173 18.82 17.17 15.23
N PHE A 174 18.72 17.68 14.00
CA PHE A 174 17.51 17.64 13.19
C PHE A 174 17.50 16.48 12.18
N GLY A 175 18.58 15.70 12.10
CA GLY A 175 18.71 14.53 11.23
C GLY A 175 18.70 14.90 9.75
N CYS A 176 19.48 15.91 9.38
CA CYS A 176 19.65 16.38 8.00
C CYS A 176 21.15 16.58 7.66
N ASP A 177 21.48 16.50 6.37
CA ASP A 177 22.85 16.65 5.89
C ASP A 177 23.24 18.12 5.66
N SER A 178 22.25 19.00 5.55
CA SER A 178 22.44 20.45 5.36
C SER A 178 21.21 21.22 5.84
N VAL A 179 21.31 22.53 5.99
CA VAL A 179 20.18 23.40 6.35
C VAL A 179 19.05 23.32 5.32
N ASP A 180 19.37 23.20 4.03
CA ASP A 180 18.37 23.06 2.96
C ASP A 180 17.66 21.70 2.99
N ALA A 181 18.24 20.71 3.64
CA ALA A 181 17.69 19.36 3.78
C ALA A 181 16.85 19.18 5.06
N VAL A 182 16.55 20.24 5.79
CA VAL A 182 15.65 20.18 6.96
C VAL A 182 14.24 19.84 6.51
N PRO A 183 13.59 18.81 7.10
CA PRO A 183 12.19 18.50 6.81
C PRO A 183 11.26 19.68 7.14
N ALA A 184 10.34 20.01 6.25
CA ALA A 184 9.38 21.10 6.44
C ALA A 184 8.57 20.94 7.75
N SER A 185 8.26 19.72 8.15
CA SER A 185 7.58 19.39 9.41
C SER A 185 8.39 19.70 10.66
N LYS A 186 9.71 19.90 10.54
CA LYS A 186 10.62 20.25 11.65
C LYS A 186 10.97 21.74 11.70
N TYR A 187 10.52 22.55 10.73
CA TYR A 187 10.89 23.95 10.61
C TYR A 187 10.59 24.76 11.89
N ASP A 188 9.35 24.70 12.38
CA ASP A 188 8.94 25.48 13.56
C ASP A 188 9.73 25.07 14.81
N ASN A 189 10.02 23.78 14.95
CA ASN A 189 10.84 23.28 16.05
C ASN A 189 12.30 23.75 15.97
N ALA A 190 12.84 23.81 14.76
CA ALA A 190 14.19 24.28 14.50
C ALA A 190 14.34 25.77 14.85
N VAL A 191 13.42 26.60 14.36
CA VAL A 191 13.36 28.04 14.68
C VAL A 191 13.17 28.28 16.18
N ALA A 192 12.25 27.59 16.82
CA ALA A 192 12.01 27.70 18.25
C ALA A 192 13.23 27.28 19.10
N ALA A 193 13.99 26.29 18.67
CA ALA A 193 15.22 25.86 19.36
C ALA A 193 16.31 26.95 19.30
N LEU A 194 16.50 27.57 18.14
CA LEU A 194 17.46 28.65 17.95
C LEU A 194 17.07 29.92 18.72
N HIS A 195 15.78 30.30 18.72
CA HIS A 195 15.31 31.42 19.52
C HIS A 195 15.51 31.21 21.04
N ARG A 196 15.24 29.99 21.53
CA ARG A 196 15.53 29.66 22.94
C ARG A 196 17.01 29.78 23.28
N LYS A 197 17.90 29.45 22.33
CA LYS A 197 19.35 29.61 22.52
C LYS A 197 19.75 31.09 22.55
N ALA A 198 19.18 31.90 21.65
CA ALA A 198 19.39 33.36 21.65
C ALA A 198 19.01 34.01 22.99
N GLN A 199 17.85 33.62 23.53
CA GLN A 199 17.37 34.14 24.85
C GLN A 199 18.23 33.72 26.05
N ARG A 200 18.99 32.63 25.95
CA ARG A 200 19.90 32.18 27.02
C ARG A 200 21.28 32.82 26.96
N ALA A 201 21.63 33.38 25.79
CA ALA A 201 22.93 34.03 25.55
C ALA A 201 22.88 35.55 25.76
N ALA A 202 21.67 36.13 25.88
CA ALA A 202 21.41 37.53 26.25
C ALA A 202 21.21 37.68 27.74
#